data_a32904567aa8b624fade2f068e409fec
#
_entry.id   a32904567aa8b624fade2f068e409fec
#
_cell.length_a   1.000
_cell.length_b   1.000
_cell.length_c   1.000
_cell.angle_alpha   90.00
_cell.angle_beta   90.00
_cell.angle_gamma   90.00
#
_symmetry.space_group_name_H-M   'P 1'
#
loop_
_entity.id
_entity.type
_entity.pdbx_description
1 polymer ?
#
loop_
_entity_poly.entity_id
_entity_poly.type
_entity_poly.pdbx_seq_one_letter_code
_entity_poly.pdbx_strand_id
1 'polypeptide(L)'
;MTSLFIRLFIKNGENPQETETRFRYGKLAGATGLSANLLLFLMKILSGLLAGSMAVIADAFNNLSDAGSSVVTLVGFKLSSRPADSQHPFGHGRMEYLSTLAVAALIMAAGFELCTSSFEKILHPTQTAISWITLVILAISIAVKLWMACFYHRIGRMIESDTLKASAADSRNDVVCTSVVFLSALFSLFSDWQIDGYVGLAVALFVLWSGFSLIREAVSPLLGQAPDPQMVQEIRERVLAHEGVVGMHDLIIHNYGPGRMVISLHAEVPCEEDMMRSHDRIDCVERELSSHFHANVCIHMDPVDTQNERSRELKTMVEQVLSQLDPRLSFHDFRVVLGETHTNLIFDLVVPFQYPDERGLASELERRLQQRDPTLYVVATVEHSFS
;
A
#
# COMPACT_ATOMS: atom_id res chain seq x y z
N MET A 1 -4.74 11.89 31.19
CA MET A 1 -3.82 10.74 31.18
C MET A 1 -2.87 10.77 29.97
N THR A 2 -3.37 10.84 28.75
CA THR A 2 -2.53 10.81 27.50
C THR A 2 -1.44 11.89 27.47
N SER A 3 -1.74 13.14 27.86
CA SER A 3 -0.76 14.23 27.87
C SER A 3 0.33 14.06 28.93
N LEU A 4 -0.02 13.46 30.06
CA LEU A 4 0.95 13.17 31.14
C LEU A 4 1.89 12.05 30.72
N PHE A 5 1.34 11.00 30.06
CA PHE A 5 2.11 9.87 29.55
C PHE A 5 3.10 10.32 28.47
N ILE A 6 2.67 11.14 27.53
CA ILE A 6 3.55 11.72 26.48
C ILE A 6 4.69 12.53 27.12
N ARG A 7 4.38 13.40 28.10
CA ARG A 7 5.37 14.24 28.78
C ARG A 7 6.43 13.46 29.58
N LEU A 8 6.12 12.24 30.02
CA LEU A 8 7.06 11.36 30.72
C LEU A 8 8.16 10.84 29.79
N PHE A 9 7.85 10.63 28.51
CA PHE A 9 8.75 10.00 27.53
C PHE A 9 9.34 10.98 26.52
N ILE A 10 8.68 12.13 26.30
CA ILE A 10 9.12 13.16 25.35
C ILE A 10 9.20 14.50 26.09
N LYS A 11 10.39 15.12 26.10
CA LYS A 11 10.63 16.40 26.77
C LYS A 11 9.77 17.51 26.16
N ASN A 12 9.26 18.41 27.02
CA ASN A 12 8.49 19.58 26.60
C ASN A 12 9.35 20.54 25.74
N GLY A 13 8.79 21.01 24.63
CA GLY A 13 9.36 22.05 23.79
C GLY A 13 9.96 21.58 22.46
N GLU A 14 9.97 20.27 22.18
CA GLU A 14 10.39 19.76 20.86
C GLU A 14 9.25 19.99 19.85
N ASN A 15 9.61 20.48 18.65
CA ASN A 15 8.64 20.70 17.58
C ASN A 15 8.18 19.35 17.02
N PRO A 16 6.87 19.00 17.07
CA PRO A 16 6.36 17.72 16.59
C PRO A 16 6.59 17.46 15.08
N GLN A 17 6.82 18.52 14.30
CA GLN A 17 7.06 18.42 12.85
C GLN A 17 8.53 18.15 12.51
N GLU A 18 9.45 18.23 13.47
CA GLU A 18 10.84 17.91 13.27
C GLU A 18 11.03 16.40 13.11
N THR A 19 11.79 15.97 12.11
CA THR A 19 11.93 14.55 11.71
C THR A 19 12.33 13.63 12.87
N GLU A 20 13.27 14.06 13.72
CA GLU A 20 13.72 13.28 14.86
C GLU A 20 12.64 13.17 15.94
N THR A 21 11.96 14.26 16.22
CA THR A 21 10.87 14.33 17.19
C THR A 21 9.68 13.49 16.71
N ARG A 22 9.32 13.58 15.43
CA ARG A 22 8.30 12.75 14.78
C ARG A 22 8.61 11.26 14.94
N PHE A 23 9.85 10.85 14.69
CA PHE A 23 10.30 9.47 14.89
C PHE A 23 10.16 9.00 16.35
N ARG A 24 10.51 9.84 17.34
CA ARG A 24 10.33 9.52 18.76
C ARG A 24 8.87 9.31 19.14
N TYR A 25 7.95 10.13 18.63
CA TYR A 25 6.50 9.94 18.81
C TYR A 25 6.00 8.64 18.21
N GLY A 26 6.42 8.32 17.00
CA GLY A 26 6.08 7.05 16.32
C GLY A 26 6.59 5.83 17.09
N LYS A 27 7.84 5.86 17.56
CA LYS A 27 8.43 4.79 18.39
C LYS A 27 7.70 4.61 19.72
N LEU A 28 7.34 5.71 20.39
CA LEU A 28 6.56 5.66 21.63
C LEU A 28 5.19 5.05 21.38
N ALA A 29 4.51 5.44 20.32
CA ALA A 29 3.20 4.90 19.94
C ALA A 29 3.29 3.40 19.64
N GLY A 30 4.23 2.96 18.82
CA GLY A 30 4.43 1.55 18.49
C GLY A 30 4.78 0.69 19.70
N ALA A 31 5.72 1.14 20.56
CA ALA A 31 6.09 0.42 21.77
C ALA A 31 4.94 0.32 22.77
N THR A 32 4.15 1.39 22.90
CA THR A 32 2.95 1.40 23.78
C THR A 32 1.91 0.43 23.25
N GLY A 33 1.66 0.42 21.95
CA GLY A 33 0.70 -0.50 21.32
C GLY A 33 1.11 -1.95 21.49
N LEU A 34 2.36 -2.28 21.21
CA LEU A 34 2.89 -3.63 21.38
C LEU A 34 2.74 -4.10 22.83
N SER A 35 3.17 -3.29 23.78
CA SER A 35 3.13 -3.65 25.21
C SER A 35 1.70 -3.82 25.72
N ALA A 36 0.80 -2.92 25.33
CA ALA A 36 -0.61 -2.97 25.73
C ALA A 36 -1.31 -4.20 25.13
N ASN A 37 -1.16 -4.45 23.83
CA ASN A 37 -1.79 -5.57 23.15
C ASN A 37 -1.27 -6.92 23.67
N LEU A 38 0.03 -7.04 23.92
CA LEU A 38 0.61 -8.25 24.48
C LEU A 38 0.10 -8.51 25.93
N LEU A 39 0.01 -7.47 26.75
CA LEU A 39 -0.55 -7.59 28.11
C LEU A 39 -2.01 -8.00 28.06
N LEU A 40 -2.81 -7.38 27.21
CA LEU A 40 -4.23 -7.71 27.04
C LEU A 40 -4.40 -9.14 26.52
N PHE A 41 -3.58 -9.58 25.57
CA PHE A 41 -3.55 -10.97 25.12
C PHE A 41 -3.32 -11.94 26.27
N LEU A 42 -2.25 -11.73 27.06
CA LEU A 42 -1.91 -12.63 28.18
C LEU A 42 -3.02 -12.68 29.25
N MET A 43 -3.62 -11.55 29.57
CA MET A 43 -4.73 -11.51 30.53
C MET A 43 -5.99 -12.22 30.02
N LYS A 44 -6.36 -11.97 28.75
CA LYS A 44 -7.54 -12.57 28.12
C LYS A 44 -7.37 -14.06 27.86
N ILE A 45 -6.20 -14.50 27.34
CA ILE A 45 -5.98 -15.92 27.05
C ILE A 45 -6.04 -16.76 28.33
N LEU A 46 -5.40 -16.29 29.41
CA LEU A 46 -5.45 -16.98 30.70
C LEU A 46 -6.88 -17.04 31.24
N SER A 47 -7.60 -15.93 31.22
CA SER A 47 -9.00 -15.85 31.65
C SER A 47 -9.93 -16.71 30.81
N GLY A 48 -9.76 -16.72 29.49
CA GLY A 48 -10.56 -17.51 28.53
C GLY A 48 -10.36 -19.02 28.72
N LEU A 49 -9.11 -19.45 28.92
CA LEU A 49 -8.78 -20.85 29.18
C LEU A 49 -9.38 -21.31 30.53
N LEU A 50 -9.27 -20.51 31.59
CA LEU A 50 -9.85 -20.84 32.91
C LEU A 50 -11.39 -20.85 32.86
N ALA A 51 -12.00 -19.98 32.08
CA ALA A 51 -13.46 -19.93 31.91
C ALA A 51 -14.01 -20.96 30.91
N GLY A 52 -13.15 -21.57 30.09
CA GLY A 52 -13.56 -22.39 28.95
C GLY A 52 -14.36 -21.60 27.90
N SER A 53 -14.11 -20.27 27.76
CA SER A 53 -14.84 -19.41 26.83
C SER A 53 -14.09 -19.23 25.52
N MET A 54 -14.66 -19.76 24.43
CA MET A 54 -14.10 -19.59 23.09
C MET A 54 -14.18 -18.14 22.61
N ALA A 55 -15.22 -17.40 23.00
CA ALA A 55 -15.35 -15.99 22.69
C ALA A 55 -14.21 -15.14 23.29
N VAL A 56 -13.86 -15.39 24.56
CA VAL A 56 -12.76 -14.68 25.23
C VAL A 56 -11.40 -15.08 24.66
N ILE A 57 -11.21 -16.36 24.31
CA ILE A 57 -9.98 -16.85 23.66
C ILE A 57 -9.81 -16.22 22.27
N ALA A 58 -10.87 -16.19 21.46
CA ALA A 58 -10.84 -15.57 20.14
C ALA A 58 -10.53 -14.06 20.23
N ASP A 59 -11.13 -13.35 21.17
CA ASP A 59 -10.86 -11.93 21.42
C ASP A 59 -9.41 -11.69 21.95
N ALA A 60 -8.82 -12.66 22.67
CA ALA A 60 -7.39 -12.62 22.99
C ALA A 60 -6.51 -12.70 21.74
N PHE A 61 -6.82 -13.61 20.82
CA PHE A 61 -6.07 -13.73 19.57
C PHE A 61 -6.18 -12.50 18.67
N ASN A 62 -7.29 -11.76 18.72
CA ASN A 62 -7.37 -10.46 18.08
C ASN A 62 -6.28 -9.50 18.60
N ASN A 63 -6.10 -9.40 19.92
CA ASN A 63 -5.02 -8.59 20.50
C ASN A 63 -3.62 -9.12 20.15
N LEU A 64 -3.46 -10.43 19.96
CA LEU A 64 -2.20 -11.02 19.49
C LEU A 64 -1.92 -10.63 18.04
N SER A 65 -2.94 -10.56 17.18
CA SER A 65 -2.83 -10.06 15.79
C SER A 65 -2.31 -8.62 15.77
N ASP A 66 -2.86 -7.74 16.60
CA ASP A 66 -2.44 -6.35 16.72
C ASP A 66 -1.01 -6.21 17.26
N ALA A 67 -0.65 -7.05 18.24
CA ALA A 67 0.71 -7.14 18.75
C ALA A 67 1.67 -7.64 17.66
N GLY A 68 1.26 -8.64 16.86
CA GLY A 68 2.00 -9.18 15.73
C GLY A 68 2.32 -8.11 14.69
N SER A 69 1.32 -7.32 14.30
CA SER A 69 1.50 -6.19 13.38
C SER A 69 2.50 -5.16 13.92
N SER A 70 2.46 -4.89 15.23
CA SER A 70 3.43 -3.99 15.89
C SER A 70 4.85 -4.58 15.92
N VAL A 71 5.00 -5.89 16.14
CA VAL A 71 6.30 -6.61 16.10
C VAL A 71 6.88 -6.59 14.68
N VAL A 72 6.04 -6.88 13.67
CA VAL A 72 6.45 -6.82 12.26
C VAL A 72 7.01 -5.45 11.92
N THR A 73 6.32 -4.38 12.34
CA THR A 73 6.81 -3.02 12.14
C THR A 73 8.19 -2.81 12.78
N LEU A 74 8.39 -3.24 14.02
CA LEU A 74 9.66 -3.06 14.73
C LEU A 74 10.79 -3.96 14.20
N VAL A 75 10.51 -5.22 13.91
CA VAL A 75 11.48 -6.20 13.40
C VAL A 75 11.74 -5.95 11.92
N GLY A 76 10.70 -5.68 11.14
CA GLY A 76 10.77 -5.31 9.74
C GLY A 76 11.68 -4.10 9.53
N PHE A 77 11.49 -3.03 10.30
CA PHE A 77 12.38 -1.87 10.28
C PHE A 77 13.85 -2.24 10.56
N LYS A 78 14.11 -3.13 11.52
CA LYS A 78 15.46 -3.55 11.86
C LYS A 78 16.10 -4.45 10.78
N LEU A 79 15.32 -5.29 10.13
CA LEU A 79 15.80 -6.15 9.04
C LEU A 79 15.92 -5.40 7.72
N SER A 80 14.94 -4.53 7.41
CA SER A 80 14.94 -3.71 6.20
C SER A 80 16.06 -2.67 6.19
N SER A 81 16.51 -2.23 7.38
CA SER A 81 17.64 -1.29 7.50
C SER A 81 19.03 -1.91 7.24
N ARG A 82 19.11 -3.23 7.01
CA ARG A 82 20.37 -3.85 6.61
C ARG A 82 20.82 -3.31 5.24
N PRO A 83 22.10 -2.91 5.09
CA PRO A 83 22.60 -2.43 3.81
C PRO A 83 22.54 -3.54 2.75
N ALA A 84 22.62 -3.13 1.50
CA ALA A 84 22.82 -4.05 0.38
C ALA A 84 24.10 -4.85 0.57
N ASP A 85 24.07 -6.13 0.19
CA ASP A 85 25.20 -7.03 0.16
C ASP A 85 25.33 -7.73 -1.21
N SER A 86 26.34 -8.58 -1.37
CA SER A 86 26.59 -9.28 -2.64
C SER A 86 25.47 -10.25 -3.05
N GLN A 87 24.65 -10.73 -2.10
CA GLN A 87 23.53 -11.63 -2.37
C GLN A 87 22.22 -10.84 -2.61
N HIS A 88 22.10 -9.66 -1.99
CA HIS A 88 20.93 -8.77 -2.09
C HIS A 88 21.37 -7.34 -2.46
N PRO A 89 21.71 -7.09 -3.75
CA PRO A 89 22.24 -5.79 -4.20
C PRO A 89 21.24 -4.65 -4.01
N PHE A 90 19.93 -4.95 -4.05
CA PHE A 90 18.86 -3.97 -3.80
C PHE A 90 18.50 -3.83 -2.32
N GLY A 91 19.26 -4.49 -1.41
CA GLY A 91 19.04 -4.45 0.04
C GLY A 91 17.95 -5.41 0.51
N HIS A 92 17.63 -5.30 1.81
CA HIS A 92 16.75 -6.23 2.51
C HIS A 92 15.35 -5.65 2.82
N GLY A 93 14.95 -4.56 2.16
CA GLY A 93 13.69 -3.87 2.45
C GLY A 93 12.46 -4.78 2.37
N ARG A 94 12.43 -5.74 1.43
CA ARG A 94 11.32 -6.71 1.27
C ARG A 94 11.19 -7.71 2.42
N MET A 95 12.18 -7.81 3.32
CA MET A 95 12.08 -8.63 4.54
C MET A 95 10.94 -8.18 5.45
N GLU A 96 10.51 -6.92 5.38
CA GLU A 96 9.33 -6.43 6.09
C GLU A 96 8.07 -7.14 5.62
N TYR A 97 7.85 -7.24 4.31
CA TYR A 97 6.69 -7.95 3.73
C TYR A 97 6.70 -9.45 4.04
N LEU A 98 7.88 -10.08 4.01
CA LEU A 98 8.04 -11.50 4.37
C LEU A 98 7.75 -11.74 5.86
N SER A 99 8.18 -10.82 6.73
CA SER A 99 7.87 -10.89 8.15
C SER A 99 6.38 -10.73 8.42
N THR A 100 5.72 -9.80 7.72
CA THR A 100 4.26 -9.61 7.76
C THR A 100 3.54 -10.89 7.32
N LEU A 101 3.98 -11.51 6.23
CA LEU A 101 3.40 -12.75 5.72
C LEU A 101 3.53 -13.90 6.73
N ALA A 102 4.69 -14.03 7.39
CA ALA A 102 4.91 -15.06 8.40
C ALA A 102 3.95 -14.89 9.60
N VAL A 103 3.79 -13.66 10.10
CA VAL A 103 2.85 -13.38 11.20
C VAL A 103 1.40 -13.60 10.76
N ALA A 104 1.03 -13.15 9.56
CA ALA A 104 -0.31 -13.36 9.02
C ALA A 104 -0.64 -14.86 8.89
N ALA A 105 0.32 -15.69 8.48
CA ALA A 105 0.13 -17.15 8.42
C ALA A 105 -0.14 -17.76 9.81
N LEU A 106 0.56 -17.28 10.85
CA LEU A 106 0.30 -17.74 12.23
C LEU A 106 -1.08 -17.30 12.72
N ILE A 107 -1.51 -16.07 12.41
CA ILE A 107 -2.85 -15.57 12.74
C ILE A 107 -3.93 -16.38 12.02
N MET A 108 -3.73 -16.71 10.74
CA MET A 108 -4.64 -17.55 9.96
C MET A 108 -4.77 -18.95 10.56
N ALA A 109 -3.64 -19.58 10.94
CA ALA A 109 -3.66 -20.89 11.59
C ALA A 109 -4.43 -20.87 12.91
N ALA A 110 -4.16 -19.88 13.76
CA ALA A 110 -4.88 -19.69 15.01
C ALA A 110 -6.37 -19.39 14.80
N GLY A 111 -6.72 -18.53 13.83
CA GLY A 111 -8.11 -18.23 13.48
C GLY A 111 -8.88 -19.46 12.99
N PHE A 112 -8.25 -20.32 12.21
CA PHE A 112 -8.84 -21.58 11.77
C PHE A 112 -9.11 -22.54 12.94
N GLU A 113 -8.15 -22.70 13.87
CA GLU A 113 -8.31 -23.50 15.07
C GLU A 113 -9.44 -22.97 15.97
N LEU A 114 -9.54 -21.63 16.12
CA LEU A 114 -10.62 -20.99 16.85
C LEU A 114 -11.99 -21.20 16.20
N CYS A 115 -12.08 -21.18 14.87
CA CYS A 115 -13.32 -21.48 14.16
C CYS A 115 -13.75 -22.93 14.39
N THR A 116 -12.85 -23.90 14.28
CA THR A 116 -13.16 -25.32 14.50
C THR A 116 -13.58 -25.59 15.94
N SER A 117 -12.85 -25.05 16.91
CA SER A 117 -13.17 -25.18 18.33
C SER A 117 -14.49 -24.49 18.73
N SER A 118 -14.78 -23.32 18.15
CA SER A 118 -16.05 -22.61 18.37
C SER A 118 -17.22 -23.38 17.74
N PHE A 119 -17.03 -23.94 16.57
CA PHE A 119 -18.04 -24.76 15.89
C PHE A 119 -18.32 -26.06 16.65
N GLU A 120 -17.28 -26.73 17.13
CA GLU A 120 -17.43 -27.90 18.01
C GLU A 120 -18.22 -27.57 19.29
N LYS A 121 -17.96 -26.41 19.89
CA LYS A 121 -18.69 -25.93 21.06
C LYS A 121 -20.16 -25.60 20.77
N ILE A 122 -20.51 -25.23 19.53
CA ILE A 122 -21.90 -25.07 19.10
C ILE A 122 -22.61 -26.43 18.99
N LEU A 123 -21.91 -27.45 18.44
CA LEU A 123 -22.47 -28.80 18.28
C LEU A 123 -22.55 -29.56 19.64
N HIS A 124 -21.55 -29.38 20.48
CA HIS A 124 -21.43 -30.00 21.79
C HIS A 124 -21.31 -28.94 22.89
N PRO A 125 -22.45 -28.31 23.27
CA PRO A 125 -22.41 -27.19 24.16
C PRO A 125 -21.87 -27.59 25.55
N THR A 126 -20.83 -26.90 25.99
CA THR A 126 -20.23 -27.04 27.30
C THR A 126 -20.48 -25.77 28.12
N GLN A 127 -20.80 -25.94 29.41
CA GLN A 127 -21.00 -24.77 30.28
C GLN A 127 -19.70 -23.97 30.41
N THR A 128 -19.79 -22.67 30.19
CA THR A 128 -18.70 -21.74 30.46
C THR A 128 -18.69 -21.35 31.94
N ALA A 129 -17.53 -21.47 32.56
CA ALA A 129 -17.35 -21.05 33.94
C ALA A 129 -16.95 -19.57 34.03
N ILE A 130 -17.77 -18.68 33.45
CA ILE A 130 -17.52 -17.24 33.50
C ILE A 130 -17.49 -16.77 34.95
N SER A 131 -16.40 -16.12 35.33
CA SER A 131 -16.22 -15.52 36.63
C SER A 131 -16.30 -13.99 36.58
N TRP A 132 -16.54 -13.35 37.70
CA TRP A 132 -16.45 -11.89 37.82
C TRP A 132 -15.05 -11.36 37.43
N ILE A 133 -14.00 -12.16 37.64
CA ILE A 133 -12.63 -11.83 37.23
C ILE A 133 -12.54 -11.70 35.72
N THR A 134 -13.18 -12.61 34.98
CA THR A 134 -13.23 -12.53 33.49
C THR A 134 -13.90 -11.24 33.02
N LEU A 135 -15.03 -10.87 33.62
CA LEU A 135 -15.73 -9.62 33.30
C LEU A 135 -14.87 -8.38 33.61
N VAL A 136 -14.19 -8.38 34.76
CA VAL A 136 -13.28 -7.28 35.13
C VAL A 136 -12.13 -7.16 34.09
N ILE A 137 -11.54 -8.27 33.65
CA ILE A 137 -10.48 -8.29 32.64
C ILE A 137 -10.99 -7.72 31.31
N LEU A 138 -12.17 -8.14 30.87
CA LEU A 138 -12.79 -7.61 29.64
C LEU A 138 -13.11 -6.12 29.76
N ALA A 139 -13.63 -5.66 30.89
CA ALA A 139 -13.89 -4.24 31.15
C ALA A 139 -12.60 -3.41 31.14
N ILE A 140 -11.53 -3.90 31.77
CA ILE A 140 -10.21 -3.27 31.73
C ILE A 140 -9.70 -3.23 30.27
N SER A 141 -9.89 -4.31 29.50
CA SER A 141 -9.49 -4.36 28.10
C SER A 141 -10.19 -3.26 27.27
N ILE A 142 -11.50 -3.12 27.43
CA ILE A 142 -12.28 -2.04 26.78
C ILE A 142 -11.72 -0.67 27.15
N ALA A 143 -11.46 -0.43 28.45
CA ALA A 143 -10.93 0.85 28.92
C ALA A 143 -9.52 1.15 28.35
N VAL A 144 -8.65 0.14 28.29
CA VAL A 144 -7.31 0.26 27.71
C VAL A 144 -7.38 0.55 26.21
N LYS A 145 -8.23 -0.17 25.45
CA LYS A 145 -8.40 0.06 24.01
C LYS A 145 -9.02 1.44 23.71
N LEU A 146 -9.96 1.92 24.52
CA LEU A 146 -10.47 3.29 24.43
C LEU A 146 -9.36 4.32 24.69
N TRP A 147 -8.53 4.09 25.69
CA TRP A 147 -7.39 4.96 25.97
C TRP A 147 -6.38 4.93 24.82
N MET A 148 -6.08 3.76 24.24
CA MET A 148 -5.21 3.61 23.08
C MET A 148 -5.76 4.37 21.85
N ALA A 149 -7.06 4.26 21.57
CA ALA A 149 -7.71 5.00 20.50
C ALA A 149 -7.54 6.53 20.66
N CYS A 150 -7.76 7.05 21.88
CA CYS A 150 -7.52 8.47 22.17
C CYS A 150 -6.04 8.86 22.08
N PHE A 151 -5.15 7.97 22.51
CA PHE A 151 -3.70 8.17 22.47
C PHE A 151 -3.17 8.24 21.03
N TYR A 152 -3.51 7.28 20.20
CA TYR A 152 -3.13 7.25 18.79
C TYR A 152 -3.72 8.41 18.01
N HIS A 153 -5.00 8.72 18.22
CA HIS A 153 -5.64 9.86 17.55
C HIS A 153 -4.96 11.18 17.89
N ARG A 154 -4.56 11.37 19.16
CA ARG A 154 -3.87 12.59 19.60
C ARG A 154 -2.47 12.71 18.99
N ILE A 155 -1.66 11.65 19.06
CA ILE A 155 -0.32 11.65 18.46
C ILE A 155 -0.42 11.77 16.94
N GLY A 156 -1.30 11.00 16.29
CA GLY A 156 -1.52 11.03 14.84
C GLY A 156 -1.88 12.42 14.33
N ARG A 157 -2.63 13.21 15.11
CA ARG A 157 -2.88 14.62 14.78
C ARG A 157 -1.66 15.50 14.98
N MET A 158 -0.87 15.28 16.04
CA MET A 158 0.30 16.12 16.37
C MET A 158 1.42 15.97 15.34
N ILE A 159 1.63 14.76 14.80
CA ILE A 159 2.70 14.47 13.83
C ILE A 159 2.16 14.24 12.40
N GLU A 160 0.87 14.50 12.16
CA GLU A 160 0.19 14.32 10.87
C GLU A 160 0.41 12.94 10.26
N SER A 161 0.28 11.88 11.09
CA SER A 161 0.50 10.50 10.69
C SER A 161 -0.83 9.78 10.44
N ASP A 162 -1.08 9.40 9.19
CA ASP A 162 -2.28 8.64 8.81
C ASP A 162 -2.24 7.20 9.34
N THR A 163 -1.06 6.61 9.46
CA THR A 163 -0.85 5.29 10.09
C THR A 163 -1.35 5.29 11.55
N LEU A 164 -1.05 6.33 12.34
CA LEU A 164 -1.53 6.42 13.72
C LEU A 164 -3.03 6.74 13.79
N LYS A 165 -3.58 7.47 12.81
CA LYS A 165 -5.04 7.67 12.70
C LYS A 165 -5.76 6.35 12.38
N ALA A 166 -5.18 5.52 11.50
CA ALA A 166 -5.66 4.16 11.22
C ALA A 166 -5.61 3.29 12.48
N SER A 167 -4.49 3.25 13.21
CA SER A 167 -4.37 2.51 14.48
C SER A 167 -5.38 2.98 15.55
N ALA A 168 -5.77 4.25 15.53
CA ALA A 168 -6.83 4.77 16.39
C ALA A 168 -8.21 4.24 15.98
N ALA A 169 -8.46 4.06 14.69
CA ALA A 169 -9.70 3.45 14.19
C ALA A 169 -9.76 1.97 14.53
N ASP A 170 -8.66 1.22 14.35
CA ASP A 170 -8.56 -0.19 14.71
C ASP A 170 -8.82 -0.39 16.20
N SER A 171 -8.18 0.40 17.08
CA SER A 171 -8.45 0.33 18.52
C SER A 171 -9.91 0.62 18.88
N ARG A 172 -10.65 1.42 18.10
CA ARG A 172 -12.10 1.60 18.28
C ARG A 172 -12.91 0.39 17.85
N ASN A 173 -12.51 -0.26 16.75
CA ASN A 173 -13.15 -1.49 16.30
C ASN A 173 -12.97 -2.61 17.33
N ASP A 174 -11.79 -2.69 17.95
CA ASP A 174 -11.51 -3.64 19.02
C ASP A 174 -12.39 -3.41 20.26
N VAL A 175 -12.68 -2.16 20.59
CA VAL A 175 -13.65 -1.84 21.67
C VAL A 175 -15.02 -2.45 21.36
N VAL A 176 -15.48 -2.34 20.12
CA VAL A 176 -16.77 -2.92 19.70
C VAL A 176 -16.70 -4.45 19.83
N CYS A 177 -15.65 -5.08 19.29
CA CYS A 177 -15.46 -6.53 19.33
C CYS A 177 -15.43 -7.06 20.78
N THR A 178 -14.56 -6.50 21.62
CA THR A 178 -14.46 -6.88 23.03
C THR A 178 -15.75 -6.60 23.81
N SER A 179 -16.51 -5.56 23.44
CA SER A 179 -17.82 -5.27 24.07
C SER A 179 -18.86 -6.35 23.77
N VAL A 180 -18.87 -6.90 22.54
CA VAL A 180 -19.75 -8.03 22.18
C VAL A 180 -19.38 -9.26 23.02
N VAL A 181 -18.09 -9.56 23.16
CA VAL A 181 -17.60 -10.67 24.00
C VAL A 181 -17.95 -10.44 25.49
N PHE A 182 -17.78 -9.20 25.97
CA PHE A 182 -18.17 -8.83 27.35
C PHE A 182 -19.67 -9.03 27.61
N LEU A 183 -20.51 -8.58 26.70
CA LEU A 183 -21.97 -8.75 26.80
C LEU A 183 -22.37 -10.24 26.75
N SER A 184 -21.72 -11.04 25.92
CA SER A 184 -21.91 -12.49 25.85
C SER A 184 -21.52 -13.16 27.18
N ALA A 185 -20.35 -12.80 27.73
CA ALA A 185 -19.89 -13.31 29.02
C ALA A 185 -20.82 -12.88 30.18
N LEU A 186 -21.29 -11.63 30.15
CA LEU A 186 -22.25 -11.13 31.15
C LEU A 186 -23.59 -11.87 31.03
N PHE A 187 -24.09 -12.10 29.81
CA PHE A 187 -25.33 -12.85 29.58
C PHE A 187 -25.23 -14.29 30.10
N SER A 188 -24.08 -14.95 29.93
CA SER A 188 -23.84 -16.32 30.42
C SER A 188 -23.86 -16.46 31.96
N LEU A 189 -23.73 -15.33 32.69
CA LEU A 189 -23.90 -15.35 34.17
C LEU A 189 -25.36 -15.39 34.65
N PHE A 190 -26.29 -14.92 33.81
CA PHE A 190 -27.70 -14.76 34.16
C PHE A 190 -28.63 -15.71 33.38
N SER A 191 -28.07 -16.47 32.42
CA SER A 191 -28.84 -17.33 31.53
C SER A 191 -28.10 -18.65 31.29
N ASP A 192 -28.86 -19.74 31.23
CA ASP A 192 -28.33 -21.05 30.84
C ASP A 192 -28.11 -21.21 29.31
N TRP A 193 -28.45 -20.17 28.56
CA TRP A 193 -28.25 -20.19 27.11
C TRP A 193 -26.75 -20.07 26.75
N GLN A 194 -26.28 -21.05 25.99
CA GLN A 194 -24.86 -21.16 25.66
C GLN A 194 -24.57 -20.45 24.33
N ILE A 195 -24.46 -19.12 24.38
CA ILE A 195 -24.18 -18.29 23.19
C ILE A 195 -22.68 -18.12 22.92
N ASP A 196 -21.81 -18.55 23.83
CA ASP A 196 -20.35 -18.37 23.75
C ASP A 196 -19.73 -18.95 22.47
N GLY A 197 -20.16 -20.14 22.03
CA GLY A 197 -19.70 -20.76 20.77
C GLY A 197 -20.03 -19.92 19.55
N TYR A 198 -21.23 -19.33 19.49
CA TYR A 198 -21.64 -18.45 18.37
C TYR A 198 -20.85 -17.15 18.33
N VAL A 199 -20.67 -16.52 19.49
CA VAL A 199 -19.86 -15.29 19.59
C VAL A 199 -18.40 -15.60 19.31
N GLY A 200 -17.87 -16.72 19.84
CA GLY A 200 -16.53 -17.20 19.54
C GLY A 200 -16.29 -17.41 18.05
N LEU A 201 -17.25 -18.04 17.35
CA LEU A 201 -17.18 -18.23 15.91
C LEU A 201 -17.18 -16.90 15.14
N ALA A 202 -18.05 -15.95 15.54
CA ALA A 202 -18.09 -14.63 14.90
C ALA A 202 -16.75 -13.87 15.04
N VAL A 203 -16.15 -13.90 16.23
CA VAL A 203 -14.84 -13.28 16.49
C VAL A 203 -13.71 -14.04 15.76
N ALA A 204 -13.75 -15.38 15.72
CA ALA A 204 -12.77 -16.18 14.99
C ALA A 204 -12.80 -15.90 13.48
N LEU A 205 -13.99 -15.72 12.89
CA LEU A 205 -14.13 -15.29 11.48
C LEU A 205 -13.56 -13.89 11.25
N PHE A 206 -13.72 -12.99 12.21
CA PHE A 206 -13.11 -11.66 12.15
C PHE A 206 -11.57 -11.75 12.20
N VAL A 207 -11.00 -12.61 13.06
CA VAL A 207 -9.55 -12.88 13.12
C VAL A 207 -9.04 -13.43 11.79
N LEU A 208 -9.75 -14.38 11.17
CA LEU A 208 -9.41 -14.91 9.83
C LEU A 208 -9.45 -13.83 8.76
N TRP A 209 -10.46 -12.98 8.76
CA TRP A 209 -10.56 -11.87 7.82
C TRP A 209 -9.39 -10.88 7.99
N SER A 210 -9.04 -10.54 9.22
CA SER A 210 -7.89 -9.69 9.55
C SER A 210 -6.57 -10.32 9.05
N GLY A 211 -6.35 -11.61 9.33
CA GLY A 211 -5.18 -12.36 8.84
C GLY A 211 -5.09 -12.39 7.30
N PHE A 212 -6.22 -12.56 6.62
CA PHE A 212 -6.29 -12.51 5.16
C PHE A 212 -5.96 -11.12 4.61
N SER A 213 -6.43 -10.05 5.26
CA SER A 213 -6.09 -8.67 4.89
C SER A 213 -4.59 -8.43 4.99
N LEU A 214 -3.94 -8.89 6.08
CA LEU A 214 -2.48 -8.80 6.25
C LEU A 214 -1.71 -9.57 5.17
N ILE A 215 -2.19 -10.76 4.75
CA ILE A 215 -1.59 -11.50 3.64
C ILE A 215 -1.67 -10.68 2.36
N ARG A 216 -2.84 -10.12 2.06
CA ARG A 216 -3.04 -9.31 0.85
C ARG A 216 -2.14 -8.08 0.84
N GLU A 217 -2.03 -7.38 1.95
CA GLU A 217 -1.16 -6.21 2.12
C GLU A 217 0.33 -6.55 1.98
N ALA A 218 0.76 -7.71 2.47
CA ALA A 218 2.15 -8.16 2.34
C ALA A 218 2.49 -8.65 0.94
N VAL A 219 1.55 -9.33 0.27
CA VAL A 219 1.77 -9.93 -1.05
C VAL A 219 1.70 -8.89 -2.17
N SER A 220 0.81 -7.89 -2.07
CA SER A 220 0.60 -6.88 -3.11
C SER A 220 1.90 -6.16 -3.53
N PRO A 221 2.74 -5.63 -2.60
CA PRO A 221 4.02 -5.02 -2.97
C PRO A 221 5.05 -6.02 -3.53
N LEU A 222 4.97 -7.30 -3.13
CA LEU A 222 5.87 -8.33 -3.66
C LEU A 222 5.57 -8.67 -5.11
N LEU A 223 4.28 -8.61 -5.50
CA LEU A 223 3.81 -8.84 -6.88
C LEU A 223 4.04 -7.63 -7.81
N GLY A 224 4.38 -6.47 -7.27
CA GLY A 224 4.50 -5.24 -8.04
C GLY A 224 3.21 -4.41 -7.98
N GLN A 225 2.93 -3.86 -6.81
CA GLN A 225 1.80 -2.95 -6.63
C GLN A 225 1.99 -1.69 -7.47
N ALA A 226 0.90 -1.22 -8.10
CA ALA A 226 0.90 0.05 -8.80
C ALA A 226 1.34 1.20 -7.88
N PRO A 227 2.11 2.16 -8.39
CA PRO A 227 2.56 3.31 -7.63
C PRO A 227 1.39 4.22 -7.21
N ASP A 228 1.63 5.06 -6.21
CA ASP A 228 0.65 6.07 -5.80
C ASP A 228 0.40 7.07 -6.95
N PRO A 229 -0.85 7.28 -7.37
CA PRO A 229 -1.17 8.25 -8.43
C PRO A 229 -0.66 9.68 -8.14
N GLN A 230 -0.57 10.08 -6.88
CA GLN A 230 -0.01 11.39 -6.51
C GLN A 230 1.49 11.46 -6.80
N MET A 231 2.23 10.37 -6.49
CA MET A 231 3.65 10.27 -6.80
C MET A 231 3.89 10.30 -8.31
N VAL A 232 3.09 9.58 -9.09
CA VAL A 232 3.17 9.57 -10.57
C VAL A 232 2.99 10.98 -11.13
N GLN A 233 1.97 11.69 -10.63
CA GLN A 233 1.71 13.06 -11.05
C GLN A 233 2.84 14.01 -10.67
N GLU A 234 3.38 13.88 -9.46
CA GLU A 234 4.50 14.71 -9.00
C GLU A 234 5.78 14.48 -9.81
N ILE A 235 6.08 13.22 -10.16
CA ILE A 235 7.21 12.90 -11.05
C ILE A 235 7.01 13.57 -12.40
N ARG A 236 5.84 13.43 -13.00
CA ARG A 236 5.50 14.04 -14.29
C ARG A 236 5.67 15.56 -14.26
N GLU A 237 5.13 16.23 -13.26
CA GLU A 237 5.22 17.68 -13.13
C GLU A 237 6.67 18.17 -13.00
N ARG A 238 7.49 17.46 -12.21
CA ARG A 238 8.90 17.79 -12.04
C ARG A 238 9.69 17.59 -13.31
N VAL A 239 9.53 16.44 -14.00
CA VAL A 239 10.21 16.15 -15.26
C VAL A 239 9.89 17.19 -16.33
N LEU A 240 8.60 17.50 -16.51
CA LEU A 240 8.14 18.46 -17.52
C LEU A 240 8.41 19.94 -17.16
N ALA A 241 8.77 20.25 -15.91
CA ALA A 241 9.17 21.59 -15.52
C ALA A 241 10.57 21.97 -16.01
N HIS A 242 11.40 21.01 -16.42
CA HIS A 242 12.73 21.26 -16.94
C HIS A 242 12.69 21.75 -18.39
N GLU A 243 13.33 22.89 -18.64
CA GLU A 243 13.45 23.44 -20.00
C GLU A 243 14.15 22.44 -20.93
N GLY A 244 13.55 22.19 -22.11
CA GLY A 244 14.06 21.26 -23.11
C GLY A 244 13.61 19.81 -22.90
N VAL A 245 12.78 19.50 -21.91
CA VAL A 245 12.00 18.26 -21.85
C VAL A 245 10.62 18.54 -22.42
N VAL A 246 10.26 17.85 -23.49
CA VAL A 246 9.00 18.10 -24.22
C VAL A 246 7.94 17.04 -23.96
N GLY A 247 8.32 15.88 -23.42
CA GLY A 247 7.42 14.78 -23.09
C GLY A 247 8.03 13.82 -22.08
N MET A 248 7.17 13.01 -21.48
CA MET A 248 7.56 11.92 -20.56
C MET A 248 6.60 10.74 -20.75
N HIS A 249 7.16 9.53 -20.87
CA HIS A 249 6.41 8.28 -21.00
C HIS A 249 7.16 7.10 -20.35
N ASP A 250 6.60 5.90 -20.36
CA ASP A 250 7.16 4.64 -19.87
C ASP A 250 7.68 4.73 -18.43
N LEU A 251 6.90 5.41 -17.58
CA LEU A 251 7.23 5.48 -16.15
C LEU A 251 7.03 4.13 -15.48
N ILE A 252 8.12 3.54 -15.02
CA ILE A 252 8.14 2.29 -14.25
C ILE A 252 8.72 2.58 -12.86
N ILE A 253 8.00 2.18 -11.83
CA ILE A 253 8.43 2.34 -10.43
C ILE A 253 8.49 0.97 -9.77
N HIS A 254 9.70 0.52 -9.41
CA HIS A 254 9.91 -0.69 -8.66
C HIS A 254 10.16 -0.38 -7.18
N ASN A 255 9.34 -0.97 -6.31
CA ASN A 255 9.49 -0.85 -4.86
C ASN A 255 10.20 -2.10 -4.29
N TYR A 256 11.40 -1.91 -3.75
CA TYR A 256 12.18 -2.95 -3.07
C TYR A 256 12.06 -2.89 -1.54
N GLY A 257 11.07 -2.16 -1.04
CA GLY A 257 10.80 -1.95 0.38
C GLY A 257 11.01 -0.49 0.80
N PRO A 258 10.73 -0.15 2.06
CA PRO A 258 10.80 1.22 2.55
C PRO A 258 12.15 1.90 2.27
N GLY A 259 12.08 3.05 1.61
CA GLY A 259 13.27 3.85 1.26
C GLY A 259 14.16 3.27 0.16
N ARG A 260 13.65 2.29 -0.62
CA ARG A 260 14.37 1.70 -1.74
C ARG A 260 13.48 1.55 -2.96
N MET A 261 13.47 2.57 -3.77
CA MET A 261 12.76 2.59 -5.05
C MET A 261 13.74 2.70 -6.21
N VAL A 262 13.33 2.11 -7.34
CA VAL A 262 13.98 2.30 -8.65
C VAL A 262 12.92 2.88 -9.57
N ILE A 263 13.22 4.03 -10.15
CA ILE A 263 12.34 4.75 -11.07
C ILE A 263 13.05 4.73 -12.43
N SER A 264 12.35 4.25 -13.44
CA SER A 264 12.78 4.33 -14.84
C SER A 264 11.70 5.03 -15.62
N LEU A 265 12.10 5.95 -16.49
CA LEU A 265 11.18 6.65 -17.38
C LEU A 265 11.90 7.07 -18.67
N HIS A 266 11.12 7.44 -19.65
CA HIS A 266 11.60 8.05 -20.90
C HIS A 266 11.27 9.53 -20.90
N ALA A 267 12.23 10.36 -21.35
CA ALA A 267 12.06 11.79 -21.50
C ALA A 267 12.33 12.20 -22.94
N GLU A 268 11.35 12.82 -23.58
CA GLU A 268 11.46 13.35 -24.93
C GLU A 268 12.23 14.67 -24.91
N VAL A 269 13.26 14.78 -25.76
CA VAL A 269 14.08 15.98 -25.93
C VAL A 269 14.14 16.36 -27.40
N PRO A 270 14.27 17.66 -27.77
CA PRO A 270 14.40 18.07 -29.17
C PRO A 270 15.69 17.50 -29.81
N CYS A 271 15.55 16.81 -30.93
CA CYS A 271 16.71 16.22 -31.64
C CYS A 271 17.63 17.27 -32.27
N GLU A 272 17.18 18.52 -32.40
CA GLU A 272 17.93 19.65 -32.95
C GLU A 272 18.91 20.25 -31.93
N GLU A 273 18.75 19.93 -30.66
CA GLU A 273 19.61 20.41 -29.58
C GLU A 273 20.92 19.60 -29.52
N ASP A 274 21.98 20.24 -29.03
CA ASP A 274 23.25 19.56 -28.80
C ASP A 274 23.10 18.42 -27.79
N MET A 275 23.49 17.21 -28.19
CA MET A 275 23.31 15.98 -27.39
C MET A 275 23.94 16.08 -26.02
N MET A 276 25.10 16.75 -25.85
CA MET A 276 25.76 16.89 -24.56
C MET A 276 24.96 17.80 -23.63
N ARG A 277 24.33 18.85 -24.17
CA ARG A 277 23.43 19.72 -23.37
C ARG A 277 22.18 18.99 -22.96
N SER A 278 21.54 18.25 -23.85
CA SER A 278 20.37 17.46 -23.54
C SER A 278 20.70 16.42 -22.47
N HIS A 279 21.83 15.72 -22.59
CA HIS A 279 22.28 14.75 -21.59
C HIS A 279 22.55 15.39 -20.22
N ASP A 280 23.25 16.54 -20.15
CA ASP A 280 23.53 17.25 -18.89
C ASP A 280 22.23 17.69 -18.21
N ARG A 281 21.23 18.07 -18.98
CA ARG A 281 19.89 18.41 -18.47
C ARG A 281 19.19 17.21 -17.89
N ILE A 282 19.16 16.08 -18.60
CA ILE A 282 18.56 14.82 -18.11
C ILE A 282 19.26 14.35 -16.82
N ASP A 283 20.57 14.46 -16.74
CA ASP A 283 21.36 14.16 -15.54
C ASP A 283 20.98 15.06 -14.34
N CYS A 284 20.60 16.31 -14.60
CA CYS A 284 20.05 17.19 -13.58
C CYS A 284 18.66 16.72 -13.11
N VAL A 285 17.79 16.31 -14.02
CA VAL A 285 16.46 15.73 -13.67
C VAL A 285 16.61 14.46 -12.83
N GLU A 286 17.50 13.53 -13.26
CA GLU A 286 17.78 12.30 -12.51
C GLU A 286 18.23 12.60 -11.07
N ARG A 287 19.15 13.56 -10.89
CA ARG A 287 19.66 13.97 -9.57
C ARG A 287 18.57 14.60 -8.71
N GLU A 288 17.72 15.46 -9.28
CA GLU A 288 16.60 16.07 -8.56
C GLU A 288 15.62 15.00 -8.07
N LEU A 289 15.15 14.13 -8.99
CA LEU A 289 14.22 13.06 -8.64
C LEU A 289 14.82 12.09 -7.62
N SER A 290 16.10 11.70 -7.81
CA SER A 290 16.81 10.82 -6.88
C SER A 290 16.88 11.41 -5.47
N SER A 291 17.17 12.70 -5.36
CA SER A 291 17.23 13.40 -4.06
C SER A 291 15.86 13.54 -3.42
N HIS A 292 14.83 13.87 -4.22
CA HIS A 292 13.49 14.14 -3.72
C HIS A 292 12.77 12.85 -3.27
N PHE A 293 12.80 11.81 -4.08
CA PHE A 293 12.13 10.53 -3.80
C PHE A 293 13.00 9.51 -3.05
N HIS A 294 14.27 9.83 -2.78
CA HIS A 294 15.26 8.89 -2.24
C HIS A 294 15.32 7.58 -3.03
N ALA A 295 15.26 7.68 -4.36
CA ALA A 295 15.18 6.58 -5.30
C ALA A 295 16.43 6.52 -6.20
N ASN A 296 16.69 5.33 -6.78
CA ASN A 296 17.61 5.23 -7.90
C ASN A 296 16.82 5.54 -9.18
N VAL A 297 17.16 6.63 -9.88
CA VAL A 297 16.45 7.09 -11.07
C VAL A 297 17.32 6.85 -12.28
N CYS A 298 16.71 6.34 -13.35
CA CYS A 298 17.32 6.19 -14.67
C CYS A 298 16.36 6.74 -15.72
N ILE A 299 16.81 7.71 -16.52
CA ILE A 299 16.00 8.33 -17.56
C ILE A 299 16.58 7.98 -18.93
N HIS A 300 15.80 7.31 -19.76
CA HIS A 300 16.11 7.15 -21.15
C HIS A 300 15.77 8.44 -21.91
N MET A 301 16.71 8.91 -22.71
CA MET A 301 16.54 10.15 -23.47
C MET A 301 16.08 9.81 -24.89
N ASP A 302 14.87 10.25 -25.28
CA ASP A 302 14.30 10.05 -26.61
C ASP A 302 14.34 11.33 -27.43
N PRO A 303 15.21 11.38 -28.46
CA PRO A 303 15.24 12.53 -29.35
C PRO A 303 14.00 12.57 -30.24
N VAL A 304 13.23 13.67 -30.19
CA VAL A 304 12.06 13.91 -31.03
C VAL A 304 12.25 15.10 -31.95
N ASP A 305 11.78 14.98 -33.20
CA ASP A 305 11.80 16.07 -34.14
C ASP A 305 10.68 17.08 -33.84
N THR A 306 11.06 18.20 -33.23
CA THR A 306 10.12 19.26 -32.83
C THR A 306 9.91 20.33 -33.88
N GLN A 307 10.75 20.39 -34.94
CA GLN A 307 10.68 21.44 -35.97
C GLN A 307 9.98 21.00 -37.25
N ASN A 308 9.85 19.71 -37.48
CA ASN A 308 9.22 19.19 -38.69
C ASN A 308 7.69 19.42 -38.64
N GLU A 309 7.21 20.35 -39.46
CA GLU A 309 5.80 20.72 -39.53
C GLU A 309 4.92 19.53 -39.94
N ARG A 310 5.38 18.70 -40.90
CA ARG A 310 4.65 17.50 -41.33
C ARG A 310 4.54 16.45 -40.22
N SER A 311 5.58 16.27 -39.46
CA SER A 311 5.55 15.34 -38.30
C SER A 311 4.53 15.80 -37.25
N ARG A 312 4.49 17.09 -36.94
CA ARG A 312 3.50 17.68 -36.02
C ARG A 312 2.05 17.56 -36.50
N GLU A 313 1.82 17.82 -37.80
CA GLU A 313 0.50 17.64 -38.42
C GLU A 313 0.03 16.19 -38.31
N LEU A 314 0.90 15.23 -38.62
CA LEU A 314 0.59 13.80 -38.54
C LEU A 314 0.35 13.34 -37.10
N LYS A 315 1.17 13.81 -36.16
CA LYS A 315 0.94 13.54 -34.71
C LYS A 315 -0.43 14.02 -34.27
N THR A 316 -0.77 15.28 -34.59
CA THR A 316 -2.10 15.86 -34.27
C THR A 316 -3.24 15.08 -34.96
N MET A 317 -3.03 14.60 -36.18
CA MET A 317 -4.02 13.76 -36.87
C MET A 317 -4.26 12.43 -36.16
N VAL A 318 -3.21 11.77 -35.70
CA VAL A 318 -3.30 10.52 -34.90
C VAL A 318 -4.01 10.78 -33.58
N GLU A 319 -3.66 11.85 -32.84
CA GLU A 319 -4.33 12.25 -31.61
C GLU A 319 -5.84 12.44 -31.80
N GLN A 320 -6.24 13.13 -32.86
CA GLN A 320 -7.66 13.35 -33.18
C GLN A 320 -8.39 12.05 -33.50
N VAL A 321 -7.76 11.15 -34.26
CA VAL A 321 -8.41 9.87 -34.62
C VAL A 321 -8.51 8.96 -33.41
N LEU A 322 -7.48 8.90 -32.58
CA LEU A 322 -7.50 8.12 -31.34
C LEU A 322 -8.57 8.63 -30.36
N SER A 323 -8.64 9.93 -30.14
CA SER A 323 -9.66 10.51 -29.24
C SER A 323 -11.11 10.27 -29.72
N GLN A 324 -11.33 10.10 -31.03
CA GLN A 324 -12.62 9.72 -31.62
C GLN A 324 -12.92 8.22 -31.49
N LEU A 325 -11.89 7.37 -31.38
CA LEU A 325 -12.04 5.94 -31.12
C LEU A 325 -12.38 5.70 -29.66
N ASP A 326 -11.52 6.15 -28.76
CA ASP A 326 -11.75 6.13 -27.30
C ASP A 326 -10.85 7.19 -26.64
N PRO A 327 -11.43 8.12 -25.84
CA PRO A 327 -10.65 9.17 -25.16
C PRO A 327 -9.60 8.66 -24.17
N ARG A 328 -9.65 7.37 -23.81
CA ARG A 328 -8.69 6.72 -22.88
C ARG A 328 -7.44 6.22 -23.59
N LEU A 329 -7.43 6.21 -24.94
CA LEU A 329 -6.27 5.81 -25.73
C LEU A 329 -5.27 6.97 -25.81
N SER A 330 -3.99 6.64 -25.71
CA SER A 330 -2.89 7.59 -25.94
C SER A 330 -1.77 6.90 -26.69
N PHE A 331 -0.76 7.65 -27.09
CA PHE A 331 0.42 7.10 -27.73
C PHE A 331 1.65 7.94 -27.39
N HIS A 332 2.82 7.36 -27.52
CA HIS A 332 4.13 8.01 -27.36
C HIS A 332 5.16 7.43 -28.33
N ASP A 333 6.39 7.93 -28.28
CA ASP A 333 7.50 7.57 -29.18
C ASP A 333 7.13 7.69 -30.67
N PHE A 334 6.43 8.80 -31.02
CA PHE A 334 5.92 9.02 -32.34
C PHE A 334 7.03 9.41 -33.33
N ARG A 335 7.22 8.57 -34.32
CA ARG A 335 8.19 8.76 -35.40
C ARG A 335 7.53 8.65 -36.80
N VAL A 336 7.99 9.47 -37.73
CA VAL A 336 7.51 9.47 -39.13
C VAL A 336 8.64 9.04 -40.04
N VAL A 337 8.41 7.99 -40.81
CA VAL A 337 9.35 7.53 -41.84
C VAL A 337 8.72 7.78 -43.21
N LEU A 338 9.21 8.83 -43.88
CA LEU A 338 8.76 9.21 -45.20
C LEU A 338 9.38 8.29 -46.26
N GLY A 339 8.57 7.55 -46.99
CA GLY A 339 8.95 6.73 -48.11
C GLY A 339 8.52 7.38 -49.43
N GLU A 340 8.98 6.86 -50.57
CA GLU A 340 8.63 7.36 -51.91
C GLU A 340 7.16 7.12 -52.26
N THR A 341 6.56 6.05 -51.74
CA THR A 341 5.18 5.62 -52.07
C THR A 341 4.24 5.67 -50.91
N HIS A 342 4.74 5.66 -49.70
CA HIS A 342 3.94 5.61 -48.46
C HIS A 342 4.72 6.21 -47.28
N THR A 343 4.01 6.59 -46.26
CA THR A 343 4.56 7.13 -44.99
C THR A 343 4.20 6.21 -43.84
N ASN A 344 5.20 5.71 -43.13
CA ASN A 344 5.01 4.92 -41.94
C ASN A 344 4.92 5.82 -40.69
N LEU A 345 3.87 5.66 -39.93
CA LEU A 345 3.68 6.26 -38.62
C LEU A 345 4.05 5.19 -37.58
N ILE A 346 5.14 5.38 -36.87
CA ILE A 346 5.68 4.43 -35.89
C ILE A 346 5.46 5.03 -34.50
N PHE A 347 4.81 4.30 -33.60
CA PHE A 347 4.56 4.75 -32.23
C PHE A 347 4.09 3.60 -31.34
N ASP A 348 4.18 3.79 -30.04
CA ASP A 348 3.65 2.88 -29.05
C ASP A 348 2.25 3.34 -28.62
N LEU A 349 1.26 2.44 -28.80
CA LEU A 349 -0.16 2.70 -28.55
C LEU A 349 -0.53 2.22 -27.16
N VAL A 350 -0.79 3.16 -26.25
CA VAL A 350 -1.15 2.88 -24.87
C VAL A 350 -2.64 2.59 -24.76
N VAL A 351 -2.95 1.41 -24.28
CA VAL A 351 -4.32 0.89 -24.16
C VAL A 351 -4.63 0.58 -22.69
N PRO A 352 -5.82 0.93 -22.16
CA PRO A 352 -6.22 0.55 -20.81
C PRO A 352 -6.26 -0.97 -20.64
N PHE A 353 -5.93 -1.45 -19.44
CA PHE A 353 -6.12 -2.87 -19.10
C PHE A 353 -7.56 -3.31 -19.36
N GLN A 354 -7.74 -4.52 -19.93
CA GLN A 354 -9.03 -5.10 -20.29
C GLN A 354 -9.79 -4.33 -21.41
N TYR A 355 -9.06 -3.72 -22.36
CA TYR A 355 -9.68 -3.14 -23.54
C TYR A 355 -10.32 -4.23 -24.41
N PRO A 356 -11.56 -4.05 -24.92
CA PRO A 356 -12.35 -5.14 -25.53
C PRO A 356 -11.75 -5.76 -26.80
N ASP A 357 -11.05 -4.97 -27.63
CA ASP A 357 -10.48 -5.43 -28.91
C ASP A 357 -9.12 -4.79 -29.19
N GLU A 358 -8.11 -5.19 -28.43
CA GLU A 358 -6.75 -4.68 -28.60
C GLU A 358 -6.13 -5.07 -29.94
N ARG A 359 -6.43 -6.30 -30.42
CA ARG A 359 -5.79 -6.84 -31.63
C ARG A 359 -6.24 -6.15 -32.91
N GLY A 360 -7.46 -5.66 -32.93
CA GLY A 360 -8.05 -4.94 -34.07
C GLY A 360 -7.75 -3.44 -34.08
N LEU A 361 -7.30 -2.89 -32.96
CA LEU A 361 -7.21 -1.45 -32.74
C LEU A 361 -6.25 -0.74 -33.70
N ALA A 362 -5.04 -1.27 -33.89
CA ALA A 362 -4.05 -0.72 -34.81
C ALA A 362 -4.57 -0.71 -36.26
N SER A 363 -5.25 -1.77 -36.69
CA SER A 363 -5.85 -1.86 -38.04
C SER A 363 -7.02 -0.90 -38.21
N GLU A 364 -7.85 -0.73 -37.21
CA GLU A 364 -8.96 0.24 -37.24
C GLU A 364 -8.44 1.68 -37.28
N LEU A 365 -7.37 1.96 -36.49
CA LEU A 365 -6.69 3.26 -36.51
C LEU A 365 -6.13 3.54 -37.92
N GLU A 366 -5.38 2.59 -38.49
CA GLU A 366 -4.83 2.70 -39.86
C GLU A 366 -5.93 2.96 -40.87
N ARG A 367 -7.01 2.20 -40.83
CA ARG A 367 -8.17 2.37 -41.71
C ARG A 367 -8.74 3.78 -41.65
N ARG A 368 -8.87 4.36 -40.47
CA ARG A 368 -9.39 5.73 -40.30
C ARG A 368 -8.38 6.79 -40.73
N LEU A 369 -7.10 6.58 -40.51
CA LEU A 369 -6.04 7.48 -41.01
C LEU A 369 -5.97 7.46 -42.52
N GLN A 370 -6.05 6.29 -43.17
CA GLN A 370 -6.09 6.12 -44.62
C GLN A 370 -7.31 6.74 -45.32
N GLN A 371 -8.42 6.92 -44.59
CA GLN A 371 -9.56 7.69 -45.08
C GLN A 371 -9.23 9.19 -45.27
N ARG A 372 -8.25 9.71 -44.52
CA ARG A 372 -7.79 11.10 -44.63
C ARG A 372 -6.60 11.26 -45.59
N ASP A 373 -5.67 10.31 -45.52
CA ASP A 373 -4.49 10.26 -46.39
C ASP A 373 -4.16 8.78 -46.67
N PRO A 374 -4.45 8.29 -47.92
CA PRO A 374 -4.26 6.87 -48.28
C PRO A 374 -2.79 6.39 -48.26
N THR A 375 -1.84 7.30 -48.12
CA THR A 375 -0.40 6.96 -48.10
C THR A 375 0.10 6.60 -46.69
N LEU A 376 -0.75 6.73 -45.64
CA LEU A 376 -0.37 6.49 -44.26
C LEU A 376 -0.51 5.02 -43.88
N TYR A 377 0.52 4.46 -43.25
CA TYR A 377 0.56 3.14 -42.68
C TYR A 377 0.94 3.22 -41.20
N VAL A 378 0.29 2.40 -40.36
CA VAL A 378 0.52 2.38 -38.94
C VAL A 378 1.40 1.20 -38.55
N VAL A 379 2.50 1.48 -37.87
CA VAL A 379 3.38 0.50 -37.24
C VAL A 379 3.33 0.78 -35.74
N ALA A 380 2.35 0.20 -35.07
CA ALA A 380 2.14 0.44 -33.65
C ALA A 380 2.44 -0.81 -32.82
N THR A 381 3.17 -0.64 -31.73
CA THR A 381 3.25 -1.62 -30.63
C THR A 381 2.13 -1.30 -29.65
N VAL A 382 1.33 -2.29 -29.28
CA VAL A 382 0.28 -2.11 -28.28
C VAL A 382 0.84 -2.43 -26.90
N GLU A 383 0.68 -1.52 -25.97
CA GLU A 383 1.15 -1.68 -24.61
C GLU A 383 0.15 -1.14 -23.57
N HIS A 384 0.39 -1.47 -22.30
CA HIS A 384 -0.41 -1.00 -21.18
C HIS A 384 0.42 -0.07 -20.31
N SER A 385 -0.17 1.04 -19.87
CA SER A 385 0.49 1.93 -18.92
C SER A 385 0.73 1.22 -17.60
N PHE A 386 1.94 1.32 -17.06
CA PHE A 386 2.30 0.83 -15.72
C PHE A 386 2.03 1.87 -14.61
N SER A 387 1.58 3.06 -14.98
CA SER A 387 1.38 4.19 -14.07
C SER A 387 0.05 4.90 -14.34
#